data_0f1adb50613867aaa6f8bab2671d4808
#
_entry.id   0f1adb50613867aaa6f8bab2671d4808
#
_cell.length_a   1.000
_cell.length_b   1.000
_cell.length_c   1.000
_cell.angle_alpha   90.00
_cell.angle_beta   90.00
_cell.angle_gamma   90.00
#
_symmetry.space_group_name_H-M   'P 1'
#
loop_
_entity.id
_entity.type
_entity.pdbx_description
1 polymer ?
#
loop_
_entity_poly.entity_id
_entity_poly.type
_entity_poly.pdbx_seq_one_letter_code
_entity_poly.pdbx_strand_id
1 'polypeptide(L)'
;MVEQILKRLAKLESSKQIWSEHWQEILDYVMPRKAEVTTQYARGAKRTSKLYDSTAIHSNTLLAASLQGTLTSASLPWFHLKVMDENLNLRRDVSVWLEDCRNRMYKAFNSSNFNTEVHEFYLDITSIGTACLEVEEIEETGAFSFRSLHISEYFVTEGHHGDIDTVYRSFEYTARQAYQKWGDAIGVKVMEAYREDPDKKFTFIHCVMPSSEYQGEAKTKLPFISTYIGKEDKNIVGEGGYNELPYLVTRWSKASGEEYGRSPAYNALPDIKTLNKAVELGLVAWAKAIDPPLTVEDDGVIGRVVTKPGGITTVRRDGAIRELGSGA
;
A
#
# COMPACT_ATOMS: atom_id res chain seq x y z
N MET A 1 -0.93 -26.09 -16.42
CA MET A 1 -1.73 -25.02 -15.83
C MET A 1 -0.95 -24.27 -14.73
N VAL A 2 -0.60 -24.85 -13.57
CA VAL A 2 0.15 -24.15 -12.51
C VAL A 2 1.41 -23.45 -13.03
N GLU A 3 2.22 -24.15 -13.82
CA GLU A 3 3.44 -23.56 -14.42
C GLU A 3 3.15 -22.37 -15.34
N GLN A 4 2.03 -22.39 -16.04
CA GLN A 4 1.62 -21.27 -16.92
C GLN A 4 1.22 -20.04 -16.10
N ILE A 5 0.45 -20.24 -15.01
CA ILE A 5 0.09 -19.17 -14.06
C ILE A 5 1.36 -18.58 -13.45
N LEU A 6 2.28 -19.41 -12.97
CA LEU A 6 3.55 -18.96 -12.39
C LEU A 6 4.43 -18.23 -13.43
N LYS A 7 4.46 -18.70 -14.68
CA LYS A 7 5.19 -18.04 -15.76
C LYS A 7 4.59 -16.69 -16.13
N ARG A 8 3.24 -16.57 -16.13
CA ARG A 8 2.55 -15.29 -16.36
C ARG A 8 2.83 -14.33 -15.22
N LEU A 9 2.75 -14.79 -13.97
CA LEU A 9 3.09 -13.99 -12.80
C LEU A 9 4.52 -13.45 -12.87
N ALA A 10 5.52 -14.29 -13.21
CA ALA A 10 6.91 -13.86 -13.32
C ALA A 10 7.11 -12.75 -14.38
N LYS A 11 6.34 -12.76 -15.47
CA LYS A 11 6.34 -11.66 -16.45
C LYS A 11 5.76 -10.39 -15.86
N LEU A 12 4.66 -10.48 -15.10
CA LEU A 12 4.05 -9.33 -14.45
C LEU A 12 4.95 -8.76 -13.35
N GLU A 13 5.64 -9.61 -12.60
CA GLU A 13 6.67 -9.18 -11.63
C GLU A 13 7.78 -8.38 -12.32
N SER A 14 8.26 -8.84 -13.48
CA SER A 14 9.29 -8.16 -14.25
C SER A 14 8.82 -6.80 -14.82
N SER A 15 7.61 -6.73 -15.38
CA SER A 15 7.08 -5.45 -15.90
C SER A 15 6.80 -4.43 -14.80
N LYS A 16 6.37 -4.90 -13.63
CA LYS A 16 6.09 -4.05 -12.46
C LYS A 16 7.36 -3.49 -11.81
N GLN A 17 8.53 -4.11 -12.01
CA GLN A 17 9.78 -3.69 -11.37
C GLN A 17 10.13 -2.23 -11.64
N ILE A 18 9.86 -1.73 -12.86
CA ILE A 18 10.09 -0.33 -13.24
C ILE A 18 9.28 0.63 -12.35
N TRP A 19 8.04 0.25 -12.01
CA TRP A 19 7.16 1.02 -11.12
C TRP A 19 7.60 0.95 -9.66
N SER A 20 8.17 -0.16 -9.25
CA SER A 20 8.46 -0.45 -7.85
C SER A 20 9.46 0.52 -7.22
N GLU A 21 10.50 0.92 -7.96
CA GLU A 21 11.49 1.90 -7.48
C GLU A 21 10.84 3.27 -7.26
N HIS A 22 9.98 3.66 -8.19
CA HIS A 22 9.27 4.94 -8.10
C HIS A 22 8.26 4.96 -6.96
N TRP A 23 7.47 3.89 -6.79
CA TRP A 23 6.55 3.77 -5.65
C TRP A 23 7.29 3.76 -4.31
N GLN A 24 8.44 3.09 -4.24
CA GLN A 24 9.26 3.10 -3.03
C GLN A 24 9.69 4.54 -2.68
N GLU A 25 10.13 5.31 -3.69
CA GLU A 25 10.53 6.71 -3.46
C GLU A 25 9.34 7.56 -2.99
N ILE A 26 8.17 7.46 -3.63
CA ILE A 26 6.97 8.20 -3.19
C ILE A 26 6.61 7.83 -1.75
N LEU A 27 6.57 6.53 -1.43
CA LEU A 27 6.19 6.07 -0.10
C LEU A 27 7.18 6.49 0.98
N ASP A 28 8.49 6.54 0.68
CA ASP A 28 9.51 7.03 1.61
C ASP A 28 9.22 8.46 2.09
N TYR A 29 8.62 9.32 1.26
CA TYR A 29 8.31 10.71 1.59
C TYR A 29 6.87 10.95 2.01
N VAL A 30 5.90 10.22 1.42
CA VAL A 30 4.46 10.51 1.56
C VAL A 30 3.77 9.57 2.53
N MET A 31 4.17 8.28 2.58
CA MET A 31 3.56 7.29 3.46
C MET A 31 4.58 6.25 3.96
N PRO A 32 5.54 6.66 4.81
CA PRO A 32 6.67 5.81 5.23
C PRO A 32 6.26 4.49 5.89
N ARG A 33 5.10 4.46 6.56
CA ARG A 33 4.59 3.23 7.20
C ARG A 33 4.31 2.08 6.22
N LYS A 34 4.08 2.39 4.93
CA LYS A 34 3.87 1.43 3.84
C LYS A 34 5.05 1.36 2.84
N ALA A 35 6.20 1.95 3.13
CA ALA A 35 7.36 2.03 2.24
C ALA A 35 8.13 0.69 2.16
N GLU A 36 7.43 -0.40 1.81
CA GLU A 36 7.97 -1.76 1.68
C GLU A 36 7.71 -2.33 0.28
N VAL A 37 8.12 -1.61 -0.77
CA VAL A 37 7.97 -2.09 -2.15
C VAL A 37 9.24 -2.81 -2.62
N THR A 38 10.38 -2.13 -2.58
CA THR A 38 11.69 -2.69 -2.96
C THR A 38 12.57 -2.96 -1.74
N THR A 39 12.30 -2.29 -0.62
CA THR A 39 13.07 -2.41 0.62
C THR A 39 12.23 -3.10 1.68
N GLN A 40 12.75 -4.17 2.25
CA GLN A 40 12.11 -4.84 3.38
C GLN A 40 12.62 -4.26 4.70
N TYR A 41 11.72 -3.95 5.60
CA TYR A 41 12.04 -3.49 6.95
C TYR A 41 11.65 -4.53 7.99
N ALA A 42 12.43 -4.60 9.06
CA ALA A 42 12.01 -5.37 10.23
C ALA A 42 10.72 -4.75 10.83
N ARG A 43 9.87 -5.58 11.43
CA ARG A 43 8.65 -5.10 12.09
C ARG A 43 9.00 -4.10 13.18
N GLY A 44 8.37 -2.92 13.16
CA GLY A 44 8.64 -1.83 14.10
C GLY A 44 9.91 -0.99 13.80
N ALA A 45 10.61 -1.25 12.70
CA ALA A 45 11.76 -0.43 12.31
C ALA A 45 11.38 1.03 12.02
N LYS A 46 12.28 1.95 12.35
CA LYS A 46 12.12 3.37 12.05
C LYS A 46 12.24 3.60 10.54
N ARG A 47 11.20 4.18 9.93
CA ARG A 47 11.11 4.43 8.48
C ARG A 47 11.18 5.91 8.11
N THR A 48 11.41 6.79 9.09
CA THR A 48 11.40 8.25 8.91
C THR A 48 12.81 8.87 8.91
N SER A 49 13.85 8.08 8.67
CA SER A 49 15.23 8.55 8.73
C SER A 49 15.60 9.57 7.65
N LYS A 50 14.89 9.57 6.52
CA LYS A 50 15.08 10.50 5.40
C LYS A 50 14.21 11.76 5.49
N LEU A 51 13.34 11.86 6.50
CA LEU A 51 12.33 12.89 6.60
C LEU A 51 12.73 13.99 7.59
N TYR A 52 12.77 15.20 7.09
CA TYR A 52 12.94 16.44 7.86
C TYR A 52 11.68 17.29 7.85
N ASP A 53 10.77 17.05 6.89
CA ASP A 53 9.49 17.71 6.75
C ASP A 53 8.35 16.68 6.65
N SER A 54 7.25 16.91 7.38
CA SER A 54 6.09 16.01 7.42
C SER A 54 4.89 16.52 6.63
N THR A 55 5.01 17.63 5.90
CA THR A 55 3.91 18.26 5.17
C THR A 55 3.26 17.32 4.17
N ALA A 56 4.06 16.54 3.45
CA ALA A 56 3.55 15.57 2.47
C ALA A 56 2.72 14.46 3.10
N ILE A 57 3.16 13.94 4.25
CA ILE A 57 2.44 12.88 5.00
C ILE A 57 1.09 13.43 5.46
N HIS A 58 1.09 14.63 6.04
CA HIS A 58 -0.14 15.27 6.52
C HIS A 58 -1.11 15.57 5.38
N SER A 59 -0.62 16.09 4.26
CA SER A 59 -1.43 16.41 3.09
C SER A 59 -2.07 15.17 2.48
N ASN A 60 -1.34 14.04 2.38
CA ASN A 60 -1.88 12.78 1.90
C ASN A 60 -2.99 12.25 2.84
N THR A 61 -2.76 12.30 4.15
CA THR A 61 -3.75 11.88 5.14
C THR A 61 -5.02 12.74 5.07
N LEU A 62 -4.86 14.05 4.93
CA LEU A 62 -5.98 14.99 4.81
C LEU A 62 -6.77 14.76 3.52
N LEU A 63 -6.10 14.52 2.40
CA LEU A 63 -6.74 14.22 1.11
C LEU A 63 -7.53 12.91 1.19
N ALA A 64 -6.95 11.84 1.73
CA ALA A 64 -7.61 10.56 1.90
C ALA A 64 -8.83 10.66 2.83
N ALA A 65 -8.73 11.38 3.95
CA ALA A 65 -9.84 11.63 4.85
C ALA A 65 -10.96 12.45 4.20
N SER A 66 -10.60 13.43 3.38
CA SER A 66 -11.56 14.24 2.61
C SER A 66 -12.31 13.41 1.57
N LEU A 67 -11.61 12.51 0.85
CA LEU A 67 -12.23 11.58 -0.08
C LEU A 67 -13.20 10.64 0.65
N GLN A 68 -12.79 10.05 1.76
CA GLN A 68 -13.66 9.19 2.56
C GLN A 68 -14.89 9.93 3.06
N GLY A 69 -14.73 11.14 3.61
CA GLY A 69 -15.84 11.94 4.11
C GLY A 69 -16.84 12.37 3.02
N THR A 70 -16.35 12.52 1.78
CA THR A 70 -17.17 12.98 0.65
C THR A 70 -17.81 11.84 -0.12
N LEU A 71 -17.04 10.76 -0.40
CA LEU A 71 -17.46 9.67 -1.28
C LEU A 71 -18.10 8.49 -0.53
N THR A 72 -17.56 8.16 0.65
CA THR A 72 -18.00 6.97 1.43
C THR A 72 -18.17 7.30 2.91
N SER A 73 -18.96 8.35 3.19
CA SER A 73 -19.21 8.79 4.55
C SER A 73 -19.78 7.66 5.42
N ALA A 74 -19.18 7.42 6.59
CA ALA A 74 -19.69 6.45 7.55
C ALA A 74 -21.04 6.86 8.19
N SER A 75 -21.35 8.15 8.21
CA SER A 75 -22.53 8.71 8.89
C SER A 75 -23.68 9.09 7.96
N LEU A 76 -23.39 9.34 6.68
CA LEU A 76 -24.39 9.78 5.69
C LEU A 76 -24.53 8.74 4.59
N PRO A 77 -25.77 8.54 4.07
CA PRO A 77 -25.98 7.73 2.87
C PRO A 77 -25.25 8.34 1.67
N TRP A 78 -24.38 7.55 1.03
CA TRP A 78 -23.56 8.00 -0.09
C TRP A 78 -23.94 7.33 -1.41
N PHE A 79 -24.91 6.38 -1.42
CA PHE A 79 -25.49 5.82 -2.62
C PHE A 79 -26.99 5.57 -2.48
N HIS A 80 -27.69 5.53 -3.62
CA HIS A 80 -29.08 5.15 -3.75
C HIS A 80 -29.23 4.09 -4.83
N LEU A 81 -30.17 3.17 -4.67
CA LEU A 81 -30.51 2.17 -5.66
C LEU A 81 -31.64 2.69 -6.57
N LYS A 82 -31.49 2.47 -7.86
CA LYS A 82 -32.50 2.76 -8.88
C LYS A 82 -32.56 1.61 -9.88
N VAL A 83 -33.74 1.35 -10.45
CA VAL A 83 -33.88 0.48 -11.63
C VAL A 83 -33.70 1.29 -12.91
N MET A 84 -33.32 0.64 -14.00
CA MET A 84 -33.09 1.33 -15.29
C MET A 84 -34.34 1.98 -15.87
N ASP A 85 -35.54 1.42 -15.59
CA ASP A 85 -36.81 2.01 -16.01
C ASP A 85 -37.24 3.10 -15.03
N GLU A 86 -37.26 4.36 -15.50
CA GLU A 86 -37.66 5.51 -14.69
C GLU A 86 -39.11 5.43 -14.20
N ASN A 87 -40.03 4.83 -14.99
CA ASN A 87 -41.43 4.68 -14.58
C ASN A 87 -41.55 3.73 -13.37
N LEU A 88 -40.73 2.71 -13.30
CA LEU A 88 -40.71 1.80 -12.15
C LEU A 88 -40.18 2.50 -10.90
N ASN A 89 -39.23 3.42 -11.03
CA ASN A 89 -38.71 4.21 -9.90
C ASN A 89 -39.78 5.12 -9.27
N LEU A 90 -40.79 5.53 -10.02
CA LEU A 90 -41.91 6.34 -9.54
C LEU A 90 -42.95 5.51 -8.77
N ARG A 91 -42.94 4.19 -8.90
CA ARG A 91 -43.84 3.32 -8.16
C ARG A 91 -43.42 3.21 -6.70
N ARG A 92 -44.34 3.43 -5.79
CA ARG A 92 -44.10 3.40 -4.35
C ARG A 92 -43.60 2.05 -3.85
N ASP A 93 -44.14 0.93 -4.35
CA ASP A 93 -43.76 -0.43 -3.99
C ASP A 93 -42.28 -0.71 -4.36
N VAL A 94 -41.86 -0.30 -5.55
CA VAL A 94 -40.47 -0.43 -6.02
C VAL A 94 -39.54 0.46 -5.22
N SER A 95 -39.91 1.71 -5.00
CA SER A 95 -39.10 2.67 -4.24
C SER A 95 -38.86 2.20 -2.79
N VAL A 96 -39.92 1.70 -2.11
CA VAL A 96 -39.80 1.15 -0.74
C VAL A 96 -38.90 -0.08 -0.71
N TRP A 97 -39.05 -0.98 -1.70
CA TRP A 97 -38.18 -2.16 -1.78
C TRP A 97 -36.72 -1.80 -2.00
N LEU A 98 -36.41 -0.88 -2.92
CA LEU A 98 -35.05 -0.40 -3.17
C LEU A 98 -34.45 0.28 -1.93
N GLU A 99 -35.27 1.02 -1.19
CA GLU A 99 -34.84 1.64 0.07
C GLU A 99 -34.51 0.58 1.15
N ASP A 100 -35.31 -0.47 1.26
CA ASP A 100 -35.01 -1.58 2.19
C ASP A 100 -33.71 -2.31 1.78
N CYS A 101 -33.52 -2.59 0.50
CA CYS A 101 -32.28 -3.16 -0.02
C CYS A 101 -31.08 -2.27 0.30
N ARG A 102 -31.16 -0.97 0.03
CA ARG A 102 -30.11 -0.01 0.39
C ARG A 102 -29.79 -0.06 1.88
N ASN A 103 -30.81 -0.03 2.73
CA ASN A 103 -30.63 -0.03 4.18
C ASN A 103 -29.97 -1.32 4.68
N ARG A 104 -30.26 -2.46 4.06
CA ARG A 104 -29.58 -3.75 4.34
C ARG A 104 -28.10 -3.69 3.93
N MET A 105 -27.79 -3.11 2.77
CA MET A 105 -26.42 -2.93 2.31
C MET A 105 -25.63 -2.03 3.29
N TYR A 106 -26.20 -0.91 3.74
CA TYR A 106 -25.55 -0.06 4.75
C TYR A 106 -25.31 -0.79 6.08
N LYS A 107 -26.27 -1.61 6.52
CA LYS A 107 -26.06 -2.43 7.72
C LYS A 107 -24.89 -3.40 7.54
N ALA A 108 -24.78 -4.05 6.37
CA ALA A 108 -23.67 -4.95 6.06
C ALA A 108 -22.31 -4.21 6.06
N PHE A 109 -22.21 -3.03 5.42
CA PHE A 109 -21.00 -2.21 5.47
C PHE A 109 -20.64 -1.79 6.90
N ASN A 110 -21.61 -1.30 7.67
CA ASN A 110 -21.38 -0.78 9.01
C ASN A 110 -21.04 -1.90 10.03
N SER A 111 -21.49 -3.12 9.79
CA SER A 111 -21.15 -4.27 10.64
C SER A 111 -19.82 -4.93 10.26
N SER A 112 -19.24 -4.55 9.15
CA SER A 112 -17.96 -5.03 8.64
C SER A 112 -16.81 -4.08 8.98
N ASN A 113 -15.61 -4.43 8.55
CA ASN A 113 -14.42 -3.57 8.62
C ASN A 113 -14.29 -2.56 7.46
N PHE A 114 -15.34 -2.35 6.66
CA PHE A 114 -15.32 -1.51 5.46
C PHE A 114 -14.75 -0.12 5.70
N ASN A 115 -15.21 0.60 6.73
CA ASN A 115 -14.80 1.97 6.99
C ASN A 115 -13.29 2.11 7.28
N THR A 116 -12.69 1.11 7.89
CA THR A 116 -11.24 1.08 8.17
C THR A 116 -10.46 0.79 6.91
N GLU A 117 -10.85 -0.24 6.16
CA GLU A 117 -10.13 -0.68 4.97
C GLU A 117 -10.28 0.31 3.80
N VAL A 118 -11.43 0.97 3.65
CA VAL A 118 -11.62 1.99 2.62
C VAL A 118 -10.77 3.24 2.88
N HIS A 119 -10.47 3.55 4.15
CA HIS A 119 -9.53 4.63 4.47
C HIS A 119 -8.11 4.29 4.00
N GLU A 120 -7.65 3.06 4.26
CA GLU A 120 -6.36 2.57 3.76
C GLU A 120 -6.32 2.57 2.22
N PHE A 121 -7.42 2.18 1.57
CA PHE A 121 -7.56 2.25 0.12
C PHE A 121 -7.43 3.69 -0.41
N TYR A 122 -8.05 4.69 0.25
CA TYR A 122 -7.89 6.09 -0.15
C TYR A 122 -6.47 6.60 0.08
N LEU A 123 -5.79 6.18 1.13
CA LEU A 123 -4.38 6.51 1.35
C LEU A 123 -3.49 5.93 0.24
N ASP A 124 -3.76 4.71 -0.22
CA ASP A 124 -3.00 4.08 -1.30
C ASP A 124 -3.25 4.77 -2.64
N ILE A 125 -4.50 5.09 -2.98
CA ILE A 125 -4.80 5.72 -4.27
C ILE A 125 -4.25 7.15 -4.36
N THR A 126 -4.21 7.89 -3.25
CA THR A 126 -3.67 9.26 -3.23
C THR A 126 -2.14 9.30 -3.22
N SER A 127 -1.47 8.29 -2.64
CA SER A 127 -0.01 8.20 -2.60
C SER A 127 0.58 7.47 -3.80
N ILE A 128 0.06 6.29 -4.16
CA ILE A 128 0.62 5.40 -5.20
C ILE A 128 -0.07 5.62 -6.54
N GLY A 129 -1.37 5.95 -6.53
CA GLY A 129 -2.19 6.13 -7.73
C GLY A 129 -2.92 4.88 -8.17
N THR A 130 -2.66 3.73 -7.57
CA THR A 130 -3.40 2.48 -7.76
C THR A 130 -3.67 1.87 -6.41
N ALA A 131 -4.93 1.53 -6.15
CA ALA A 131 -5.34 0.88 -4.92
C ALA A 131 -6.20 -0.35 -5.25
N CYS A 132 -6.10 -1.36 -4.41
CA CYS A 132 -6.83 -2.61 -4.54
C CYS A 132 -7.53 -2.93 -3.22
N LEU A 133 -8.86 -3.12 -3.27
CA LEU A 133 -9.67 -3.58 -2.15
C LEU A 133 -10.19 -4.97 -2.47
N GLU A 134 -9.82 -5.96 -1.68
CA GLU A 134 -10.36 -7.31 -1.72
C GLU A 134 -11.66 -7.37 -0.93
N VAL A 135 -12.68 -8.02 -1.50
CA VAL A 135 -13.96 -8.27 -0.86
C VAL A 135 -14.14 -9.77 -0.74
N GLU A 136 -14.27 -10.27 0.49
CA GLU A 136 -14.47 -11.69 0.79
C GLU A 136 -15.74 -11.85 1.63
N GLU A 137 -16.58 -12.81 1.27
CA GLU A 137 -17.71 -13.22 2.10
C GLU A 137 -17.22 -14.29 3.10
N ILE A 138 -17.55 -14.10 4.36
CA ILE A 138 -17.26 -15.07 5.42
C ILE A 138 -18.40 -16.07 5.42
N GLU A 139 -18.18 -17.25 4.84
CA GLU A 139 -19.20 -18.30 4.66
C GLU A 139 -19.96 -18.68 5.95
N GLU A 140 -19.28 -18.69 7.10
CA GLU A 140 -19.87 -19.07 8.39
C GLU A 140 -20.92 -18.07 8.88
N THR A 141 -20.77 -16.79 8.58
CA THR A 141 -21.62 -15.71 9.12
C THR A 141 -22.40 -14.96 8.06
N GLY A 142 -22.05 -15.11 6.77
CA GLY A 142 -22.57 -14.30 5.67
C GLY A 142 -22.16 -12.82 5.77
N ALA A 143 -21.15 -12.52 6.60
CA ALA A 143 -20.61 -11.18 6.74
C ALA A 143 -19.57 -10.90 5.68
N PHE A 144 -19.39 -9.61 5.34
CA PHE A 144 -18.34 -9.21 4.43
C PHE A 144 -17.06 -8.83 5.19
N SER A 145 -15.92 -9.25 4.65
CA SER A 145 -14.59 -8.82 5.05
C SER A 145 -13.94 -8.04 3.91
N PHE A 146 -13.40 -6.90 4.23
CA PHE A 146 -12.69 -6.05 3.29
C PHE A 146 -11.21 -6.03 3.65
N ARG A 147 -10.34 -5.93 2.65
CA ARG A 147 -8.89 -5.82 2.87
C ARG A 147 -8.28 -4.93 1.80
N SER A 148 -7.68 -3.83 2.22
CA SER A 148 -6.83 -3.01 1.36
C SER A 148 -5.49 -3.70 1.16
N LEU A 149 -5.15 -4.02 -0.08
CA LEU A 149 -3.94 -4.75 -0.43
C LEU A 149 -2.80 -3.78 -0.70
N HIS A 150 -1.63 -4.09 -0.14
CA HIS A 150 -0.42 -3.33 -0.45
C HIS A 150 -0.01 -3.54 -1.91
N ILE A 151 0.49 -2.49 -2.55
CA ILE A 151 0.86 -2.53 -3.97
C ILE A 151 1.90 -3.62 -4.29
N SER A 152 2.75 -4.01 -3.37
CA SER A 152 3.71 -5.08 -3.58
C SER A 152 3.08 -6.47 -3.72
N GLU A 153 1.87 -6.67 -3.15
CA GLU A 153 1.24 -7.98 -3.07
C GLU A 153 0.46 -8.37 -4.33
N TYR A 154 0.00 -7.41 -5.15
CA TYR A 154 -0.87 -7.72 -6.27
C TYR A 154 -0.32 -7.25 -7.62
N PHE A 155 -0.71 -7.97 -8.66
CA PHE A 155 -0.35 -7.72 -10.05
C PHE A 155 -1.63 -7.76 -10.87
N VAL A 156 -1.78 -6.82 -11.78
CA VAL A 156 -3.02 -6.65 -12.56
C VAL A 156 -2.75 -6.78 -14.05
N THR A 157 -3.78 -7.21 -14.77
CA THR A 157 -3.77 -7.23 -16.23
C THR A 157 -5.09 -6.66 -16.74
N GLU A 158 -5.02 -5.90 -17.82
CA GLU A 158 -6.19 -5.35 -18.48
C GLU A 158 -6.74 -6.31 -19.52
N GLY A 159 -8.05 -6.39 -19.57
CA GLY A 159 -8.77 -6.99 -20.69
C GLY A 159 -8.78 -6.08 -21.92
N HIS A 160 -9.39 -6.56 -23.00
CA HIS A 160 -9.42 -5.84 -24.28
C HIS A 160 -10.19 -4.51 -24.25
N HIS A 161 -11.04 -4.29 -23.26
CA HIS A 161 -11.75 -3.01 -23.04
C HIS A 161 -10.96 -2.01 -22.19
N GLY A 162 -9.79 -2.41 -21.66
CA GLY A 162 -8.96 -1.58 -20.78
C GLY A 162 -9.40 -1.56 -19.31
N ASP A 163 -10.35 -2.42 -18.94
CA ASP A 163 -10.73 -2.70 -17.57
C ASP A 163 -9.81 -3.80 -16.99
N ILE A 164 -9.57 -3.75 -15.70
CA ILE A 164 -8.80 -4.80 -15.02
C ILE A 164 -9.73 -6.01 -14.84
N ASP A 165 -9.39 -7.11 -15.49
CA ASP A 165 -10.15 -8.37 -15.46
C ASP A 165 -9.38 -9.52 -14.81
N THR A 166 -8.08 -9.38 -14.63
CA THR A 166 -7.22 -10.42 -14.06
C THR A 166 -6.36 -9.85 -12.96
N VAL A 167 -6.38 -10.51 -11.80
CA VAL A 167 -5.56 -10.13 -10.64
C VAL A 167 -4.82 -11.34 -10.12
N TYR A 168 -3.51 -11.18 -9.92
CA TYR A 168 -2.67 -12.11 -9.18
C TYR A 168 -2.29 -11.46 -7.86
N ARG A 169 -2.43 -12.19 -6.76
CA ARG A 169 -1.98 -11.77 -5.45
C ARG A 169 -0.96 -12.76 -4.92
N SER A 170 0.20 -12.26 -4.50
CA SER A 170 1.24 -13.01 -3.81
C SER A 170 1.28 -12.59 -2.35
N PHE A 171 1.09 -13.53 -1.43
CA PHE A 171 1.00 -13.24 0.01
C PHE A 171 1.60 -14.38 0.84
N GLU A 172 1.93 -14.07 2.09
CA GLU A 172 2.50 -15.03 3.01
C GLU A 172 1.46 -15.46 4.06
N TYR A 173 1.37 -16.78 4.28
CA TYR A 173 0.70 -17.35 5.43
C TYR A 173 1.68 -18.19 6.24
N THR A 174 1.47 -18.25 7.56
CA THR A 174 2.13 -19.27 8.37
C THR A 174 1.55 -20.65 8.06
N ALA A 175 2.31 -21.71 8.33
CA ALA A 175 1.83 -23.08 8.10
C ALA A 175 0.49 -23.34 8.83
N ARG A 176 0.33 -22.78 10.03
CA ARG A 176 -0.93 -22.83 10.80
C ARG A 176 -2.09 -22.14 10.07
N GLN A 177 -1.88 -20.93 9.55
CA GLN A 177 -2.92 -20.19 8.82
C GLN A 177 -3.32 -20.91 7.54
N ALA A 178 -2.35 -21.47 6.83
CA ALA A 178 -2.60 -22.25 5.62
C ALA A 178 -3.43 -23.50 5.92
N TYR A 179 -3.09 -24.23 6.98
CA TYR A 179 -3.87 -25.39 7.41
C TYR A 179 -5.29 -25.03 7.85
N GLN A 180 -5.47 -23.91 8.56
CA GLN A 180 -6.81 -23.43 8.95
C GLN A 180 -7.69 -23.10 7.74
N LYS A 181 -7.10 -22.55 6.65
CA LYS A 181 -7.86 -22.16 5.46
C LYS A 181 -8.13 -23.33 4.52
N TRP A 182 -7.18 -24.22 4.30
CA TRP A 182 -7.24 -25.26 3.25
C TRP A 182 -7.15 -26.70 3.76
N GLY A 183 -6.95 -26.91 5.04
CA GLY A 183 -6.83 -28.25 5.64
C GLY A 183 -5.74 -29.09 4.98
N ASP A 184 -6.07 -30.32 4.62
CA ASP A 184 -5.12 -31.28 4.04
C ASP A 184 -4.74 -31.00 2.57
N ALA A 185 -5.34 -30.00 1.92
CA ALA A 185 -5.00 -29.60 0.55
C ALA A 185 -3.67 -28.84 0.44
N ILE A 186 -3.10 -28.43 1.56
CA ILE A 186 -1.76 -27.79 1.59
C ILE A 186 -0.69 -28.79 1.13
N GLY A 187 0.39 -28.25 0.54
CA GLY A 187 1.49 -29.06 0.04
C GLY A 187 2.26 -29.79 1.15
N VAL A 188 3.06 -30.77 0.74
CA VAL A 188 3.79 -31.64 1.69
C VAL A 188 4.71 -30.83 2.60
N LYS A 189 5.47 -29.87 2.04
CA LYS A 189 6.40 -29.03 2.81
C LYS A 189 5.70 -28.15 3.84
N VAL A 190 4.50 -27.64 3.50
CA VAL A 190 3.69 -26.81 4.40
C VAL A 190 3.12 -27.69 5.51
N MET A 191 2.70 -28.92 5.18
CA MET A 191 2.19 -29.89 6.16
C MET A 191 3.27 -30.35 7.15
N GLU A 192 4.49 -30.61 6.66
CA GLU A 192 5.65 -30.92 7.52
C GLU A 192 5.94 -29.76 8.48
N ALA A 193 6.02 -28.55 7.93
CA ALA A 193 6.23 -27.35 8.74
C ALA A 193 5.10 -27.12 9.76
N TYR A 194 3.84 -27.41 9.42
CA TYR A 194 2.73 -27.29 10.37
C TYR A 194 2.93 -28.16 11.62
N ARG A 195 3.61 -29.30 11.47
CA ARG A 195 3.89 -30.24 12.60
C ARG A 195 5.14 -29.83 13.41
N GLU A 196 6.15 -29.26 12.75
CA GLU A 196 7.45 -28.95 13.37
C GLU A 196 7.56 -27.49 13.81
N ASP A 197 7.17 -26.54 12.95
CA ASP A 197 7.22 -25.08 13.16
C ASP A 197 5.98 -24.42 12.53
N PRO A 198 4.85 -24.34 13.25
CA PRO A 198 3.59 -23.79 12.75
C PRO A 198 3.67 -22.31 12.34
N ASP A 199 4.67 -21.57 12.85
CA ASP A 199 4.84 -20.15 12.58
C ASP A 199 5.72 -19.86 11.34
N LYS A 200 6.30 -20.91 10.75
CA LYS A 200 7.05 -20.80 9.49
C LYS A 200 6.15 -20.30 8.37
N LYS A 201 6.63 -19.32 7.64
CA LYS A 201 5.91 -18.66 6.56
C LYS A 201 6.15 -19.31 5.22
N PHE A 202 5.10 -19.36 4.42
CA PHE A 202 5.08 -19.86 3.06
C PHE A 202 4.36 -18.89 2.15
N THR A 203 4.81 -18.80 0.89
CA THR A 203 4.22 -17.92 -0.11
C THR A 203 3.09 -18.63 -0.84
N PHE A 204 1.96 -17.98 -0.92
CA PHE A 204 0.79 -18.42 -1.68
C PHE A 204 0.45 -17.40 -2.76
N ILE A 205 -0.09 -17.90 -3.87
CA ILE A 205 -0.54 -17.07 -4.98
C ILE A 205 -2.02 -17.31 -5.16
N HIS A 206 -2.80 -16.23 -5.12
CA HIS A 206 -4.20 -16.24 -5.51
C HIS A 206 -4.31 -15.62 -6.90
N CYS A 207 -4.86 -16.37 -7.83
CA CYS A 207 -5.07 -15.92 -9.20
C CYS A 207 -6.58 -15.90 -9.47
N VAL A 208 -7.09 -14.76 -9.88
CA VAL A 208 -8.48 -14.61 -10.37
C VAL A 208 -8.42 -14.08 -11.80
N MET A 209 -9.02 -14.82 -12.71
CA MET A 209 -9.03 -14.50 -14.15
C MET A 209 -10.35 -14.88 -14.80
N PRO A 210 -10.71 -14.29 -15.96
CA PRO A 210 -11.87 -14.72 -16.73
C PRO A 210 -11.81 -16.21 -17.10
N SER A 211 -12.95 -16.90 -17.03
CA SER A 211 -13.03 -18.34 -17.35
C SER A 211 -12.60 -18.66 -18.78
N SER A 212 -12.74 -17.69 -19.70
CA SER A 212 -12.31 -17.81 -21.10
C SER A 212 -10.77 -17.91 -21.28
N GLU A 213 -10.00 -17.37 -20.32
CA GLU A 213 -8.53 -17.42 -20.35
C GLU A 213 -7.96 -18.62 -19.59
N TYR A 214 -8.79 -19.32 -18.84
CA TYR A 214 -8.38 -20.45 -18.03
C TYR A 214 -8.13 -21.69 -18.89
N GLN A 215 -6.92 -22.22 -18.88
CA GLN A 215 -6.48 -23.35 -19.70
C GLN A 215 -6.60 -24.72 -19.00
N GLY A 216 -7.35 -24.82 -17.91
CA GLY A 216 -7.61 -26.06 -17.19
C GLY A 216 -9.05 -26.51 -17.31
N GLU A 217 -9.35 -27.68 -16.73
CA GLU A 217 -10.74 -28.08 -16.50
C GLU A 217 -11.27 -27.26 -15.32
N ALA A 218 -12.12 -26.28 -15.61
CA ALA A 218 -12.71 -25.45 -14.58
C ALA A 218 -13.72 -26.26 -13.75
N LYS A 219 -13.55 -26.29 -12.44
CA LYS A 219 -14.52 -26.92 -11.51
C LYS A 219 -15.83 -26.16 -11.41
N THR A 220 -15.87 -24.94 -11.88
CA THR A 220 -17.03 -24.04 -11.85
C THR A 220 -17.33 -23.46 -13.21
N LYS A 221 -18.61 -23.14 -13.45
CA LYS A 221 -19.08 -22.44 -14.67
C LYS A 221 -19.21 -20.93 -14.46
N LEU A 222 -18.62 -20.41 -13.39
CA LEU A 222 -18.69 -18.98 -13.07
C LEU A 222 -17.81 -18.15 -14.02
N PRO A 223 -18.14 -16.86 -14.24
CA PRO A 223 -17.41 -15.98 -15.15
C PRO A 223 -15.92 -15.81 -14.79
N PHE A 224 -15.60 -15.77 -13.52
CA PHE A 224 -14.21 -15.67 -13.02
C PHE A 224 -13.81 -16.94 -12.28
N ILE A 225 -12.63 -17.44 -12.59
CA ILE A 225 -12.04 -18.59 -11.92
C ILE A 225 -11.02 -18.10 -10.90
N SER A 226 -11.12 -18.68 -9.72
CA SER A 226 -10.24 -18.43 -8.58
C SER A 226 -9.36 -19.64 -8.33
N THR A 227 -8.05 -19.47 -8.29
CA THR A 227 -7.10 -20.53 -8.03
C THR A 227 -6.07 -20.10 -7.00
N TYR A 228 -5.95 -20.86 -5.91
CA TYR A 228 -4.90 -20.69 -4.91
C TYR A 228 -3.79 -21.71 -5.16
N ILE A 229 -2.54 -21.25 -5.19
CA ILE A 229 -1.36 -22.05 -5.51
C ILE A 229 -0.33 -21.88 -4.38
N GLY A 230 0.19 -22.99 -3.85
CA GLY A 230 1.38 -23.01 -3.01
C GLY A 230 2.63 -22.85 -3.86
N LYS A 231 3.41 -21.79 -3.65
CA LYS A 231 4.57 -21.44 -4.52
C LYS A 231 5.69 -22.46 -4.39
N GLU A 232 5.95 -22.97 -3.16
CA GLU A 232 7.03 -23.91 -2.86
C GLU A 232 6.79 -25.32 -3.41
N ASP A 233 5.55 -25.81 -3.29
CA ASP A 233 5.15 -27.15 -3.71
C ASP A 233 4.55 -27.17 -5.13
N LYS A 234 4.29 -25.98 -5.71
CA LYS A 234 3.65 -25.79 -7.02
C LYS A 234 2.35 -26.57 -7.17
N ASN A 235 1.61 -26.69 -6.09
CA ASN A 235 0.33 -27.41 -6.04
C ASN A 235 -0.84 -26.42 -5.94
N ILE A 236 -2.01 -26.85 -6.37
CA ILE A 236 -3.25 -26.10 -6.16
C ILE A 236 -3.77 -26.46 -4.78
N VAL A 237 -3.92 -25.45 -3.91
CA VAL A 237 -4.45 -25.62 -2.56
C VAL A 237 -5.93 -25.27 -2.45
N GLY A 238 -6.47 -24.53 -3.43
CA GLY A 238 -7.89 -24.19 -3.50
C GLY A 238 -8.29 -23.76 -4.91
N GLU A 239 -9.49 -24.14 -5.32
CA GLU A 239 -10.11 -23.72 -6.56
C GLU A 239 -11.56 -23.35 -6.32
N GLY A 240 -12.01 -22.27 -6.96
CA GLY A 240 -13.36 -21.77 -6.90
C GLY A 240 -13.65 -20.83 -8.05
N GLY A 241 -14.65 -19.97 -7.88
CA GLY A 241 -14.97 -18.95 -8.87
C GLY A 241 -15.87 -17.88 -8.28
N TYR A 242 -15.99 -16.80 -9.03
CA TYR A 242 -16.78 -15.64 -8.67
C TYR A 242 -17.70 -15.23 -9.84
N ASN A 243 -18.84 -14.67 -9.51
CA ASN A 243 -19.70 -14.01 -10.50
C ASN A 243 -19.10 -12.69 -10.99
N GLU A 244 -18.39 -11.99 -10.10
CA GLU A 244 -17.72 -10.73 -10.35
C GLU A 244 -16.31 -10.76 -9.75
N LEU A 245 -15.42 -9.90 -10.23
CA LEU A 245 -14.07 -9.83 -9.72
C LEU A 245 -14.07 -9.40 -8.24
N PRO A 246 -13.53 -10.20 -7.30
CA PRO A 246 -13.54 -9.87 -5.87
C PRO A 246 -12.51 -8.79 -5.50
N TYR A 247 -11.69 -8.38 -6.45
CA TYR A 247 -10.68 -7.34 -6.31
C TYR A 247 -11.14 -6.05 -6.98
N LEU A 248 -11.45 -5.04 -6.18
CA LEU A 248 -11.80 -3.71 -6.66
C LEU A 248 -10.52 -2.90 -6.85
N VAL A 249 -10.01 -2.90 -8.08
CA VAL A 249 -8.78 -2.16 -8.43
C VAL A 249 -9.14 -0.84 -9.06
N THR A 250 -8.68 0.25 -8.47
CA THR A 250 -8.95 1.61 -8.94
C THR A 250 -7.64 2.34 -9.20
N ARG A 251 -7.67 3.21 -10.23
CA ARG A 251 -6.55 4.04 -10.64
C ARG A 251 -6.94 5.51 -10.55
N TRP A 252 -6.10 6.35 -9.94
CA TRP A 252 -6.36 7.78 -9.83
C TRP A 252 -6.34 8.48 -11.20
N SER A 253 -5.27 8.28 -11.93
CA SER A 253 -5.11 8.77 -13.30
C SER A 253 -4.37 7.73 -14.14
N LYS A 254 -4.94 7.36 -15.27
CA LYS A 254 -4.37 6.39 -16.19
C LYS A 254 -3.77 7.10 -17.39
N ALA A 255 -2.51 6.84 -17.69
CA ALA A 255 -1.92 7.19 -18.98
C ALA A 255 -2.19 6.07 -19.99
N SER A 256 -2.27 6.42 -21.28
CA SER A 256 -2.50 5.43 -22.33
C SER A 256 -1.35 4.43 -22.40
N GLY A 257 -1.67 3.14 -22.37
CA GLY A 257 -0.69 2.06 -22.41
C GLY A 257 -0.05 1.71 -21.07
N GLU A 258 -0.46 2.34 -19.96
CA GLU A 258 0.02 2.00 -18.61
C GLU A 258 -1.04 1.17 -17.87
N GLU A 259 -0.61 0.11 -17.22
CA GLU A 259 -1.47 -0.79 -16.42
C GLU A 259 -1.80 -0.17 -15.04
N TYR A 260 -0.87 0.58 -14.47
CA TYR A 260 -0.99 1.22 -13.17
C TYR A 260 -1.27 2.71 -13.30
N GLY A 261 -1.96 3.27 -12.31
CA GLY A 261 -2.30 4.70 -12.26
C GLY A 261 -1.20 5.55 -11.63
N ARG A 262 -1.27 6.85 -11.89
CA ARG A 262 -0.38 7.86 -11.30
C ARG A 262 -1.15 8.70 -10.29
N SER A 263 -0.52 9.02 -9.16
CA SER A 263 -1.12 9.74 -8.04
C SER A 263 -0.90 11.25 -8.10
N PRO A 264 -1.64 12.02 -7.29
CA PRO A 264 -1.28 13.42 -7.01
C PRO A 264 0.11 13.54 -6.40
N ALA A 265 0.50 12.60 -5.52
CA ALA A 265 1.82 12.57 -4.91
C ALA A 265 2.95 12.36 -5.93
N TYR A 266 2.69 11.62 -7.02
CA TYR A 266 3.62 11.48 -8.13
C TYR A 266 4.02 12.84 -8.71
N ASN A 267 3.03 13.68 -8.98
CA ASN A 267 3.26 15.00 -9.57
C ASN A 267 3.95 15.97 -8.59
N ALA A 268 3.64 15.85 -7.30
CA ALA A 268 4.18 16.70 -6.24
C ALA A 268 5.57 16.23 -5.73
N LEU A 269 6.03 15.05 -6.11
CA LEU A 269 7.27 14.46 -5.57
C LEU A 269 8.51 15.37 -5.70
N PRO A 270 8.77 16.06 -6.83
CA PRO A 270 9.91 16.97 -6.94
C PRO A 270 9.87 18.10 -5.91
N ASP A 271 8.69 18.70 -5.69
CA ASP A 271 8.50 19.78 -4.72
C ASP A 271 8.65 19.27 -3.27
N ILE A 272 8.11 18.08 -2.97
CA ILE A 272 8.25 17.42 -1.69
C ILE A 272 9.73 17.18 -1.36
N LYS A 273 10.52 16.67 -2.31
CA LYS A 273 11.96 16.44 -2.14
C LYS A 273 12.72 17.75 -1.95
N THR A 274 12.36 18.78 -2.71
CA THR A 274 12.96 20.12 -2.58
C THR A 274 12.69 20.72 -1.21
N LEU A 275 11.45 20.67 -0.73
CA LEU A 275 11.07 21.17 0.59
C LEU A 275 11.81 20.39 1.69
N ASN A 276 11.80 19.07 1.65
CA ASN A 276 12.49 18.24 2.62
C ASN A 276 14.00 18.57 2.69
N LYS A 277 14.64 18.79 1.52
CA LYS A 277 16.06 19.17 1.46
C LYS A 277 16.32 20.58 1.96
N ALA A 278 15.42 21.52 1.69
CA ALA A 278 15.52 22.89 2.18
C ALA A 278 15.46 22.91 3.73
N VAL A 279 14.55 22.15 4.33
CA VAL A 279 14.45 22.01 5.80
C VAL A 279 15.70 21.36 6.37
N GLU A 280 16.21 20.29 5.78
CA GLU A 280 17.48 19.65 6.19
C GLU A 280 18.64 20.65 6.20
N LEU A 281 18.82 21.37 5.09
CA LEU A 281 19.91 22.37 4.98
C LEU A 281 19.73 23.54 5.94
N GLY A 282 18.48 23.96 6.18
CA GLY A 282 18.16 24.97 7.19
C GLY A 282 18.57 24.54 8.59
N LEU A 283 18.26 23.29 8.99
CA LEU A 283 18.68 22.74 10.28
C LEU A 283 20.21 22.69 10.42
N VAL A 284 20.89 22.29 9.35
CA VAL A 284 22.38 22.30 9.32
C VAL A 284 22.94 23.71 9.43
N ALA A 285 22.33 24.68 8.72
CA ALA A 285 22.74 26.07 8.81
C ALA A 285 22.52 26.64 10.23
N TRP A 286 21.39 26.36 10.85
CA TRP A 286 21.13 26.76 12.22
C TRP A 286 22.09 26.10 13.22
N ALA A 287 22.40 24.83 13.07
CA ALA A 287 23.38 24.15 13.91
C ALA A 287 24.77 24.82 13.80
N LYS A 288 25.19 25.19 12.58
CA LYS A 288 26.45 25.93 12.35
C LYS A 288 26.43 27.37 12.89
N ALA A 289 25.26 28.01 12.89
CA ALA A 289 25.11 29.35 13.46
C ALA A 289 25.16 29.34 14.99
N ILE A 290 24.66 28.26 15.64
CA ILE A 290 24.69 28.08 17.08
C ILE A 290 26.08 27.67 17.59
N ASP A 291 26.72 26.76 16.86
CA ASP A 291 28.06 26.24 17.17
C ASP A 291 28.95 26.34 15.91
N PRO A 292 29.47 27.56 15.63
CA PRO A 292 30.22 27.79 14.40
C PRO A 292 31.55 27.05 14.44
N PRO A 293 32.03 26.53 13.29
CA PRO A 293 33.36 25.96 13.21
C PRO A 293 34.42 27.05 13.49
N LEU A 294 35.38 26.68 14.31
CA LEU A 294 36.47 27.58 14.75
C LEU A 294 37.71 27.33 13.92
N THR A 295 38.38 28.41 13.49
CA THR A 295 39.77 28.39 13.05
C THR A 295 40.67 28.70 14.21
N VAL A 296 41.72 27.92 14.36
CA VAL A 296 42.72 28.08 15.39
C VAL A 296 44.10 28.22 14.73
N GLU A 297 44.85 29.25 15.08
CA GLU A 297 46.24 29.39 14.62
C GLU A 297 47.10 28.31 15.30
N ASP A 298 47.98 27.69 14.51
CA ASP A 298 48.77 26.50 14.90
C ASP A 298 49.50 26.66 16.25
N ASP A 299 50.04 27.79 16.59
CA ASP A 299 50.68 28.03 17.88
C ASP A 299 49.94 29.04 18.79
N GLY A 300 48.68 29.32 18.45
CA GLY A 300 47.87 30.35 19.12
C GLY A 300 47.18 29.92 20.42
N VAL A 301 47.02 28.61 20.66
CA VAL A 301 46.25 28.05 21.79
C VAL A 301 47.13 27.14 22.64
N ILE A 302 47.03 27.30 23.95
CA ILE A 302 47.72 26.42 24.93
C ILE A 302 46.71 25.39 25.42
N GLY A 303 46.84 24.14 24.92
CA GLY A 303 45.96 23.05 25.31
C GLY A 303 44.79 22.84 24.37
N ARG A 304 43.61 22.48 24.89
CA ARG A 304 42.40 22.21 24.09
C ARG A 304 41.49 23.42 24.06
N VAL A 305 40.88 23.66 22.88
CA VAL A 305 39.77 24.62 22.73
C VAL A 305 38.57 24.06 23.48
N VAL A 306 37.98 24.82 24.37
CA VAL A 306 36.79 24.43 25.14
C VAL A 306 35.60 25.26 24.67
N THR A 307 34.68 24.60 23.93
CA THR A 307 33.48 25.23 23.35
C THR A 307 32.25 25.13 24.26
N LYS A 308 32.37 24.52 25.45
CA LYS A 308 31.24 24.40 26.38
C LYS A 308 30.92 25.76 27.04
N PRO A 309 29.62 26.04 27.35
CA PRO A 309 29.26 27.24 28.12
C PRO A 309 30.06 27.36 29.41
N GLY A 310 30.68 28.51 29.62
CA GLY A 310 31.56 28.76 30.77
C GLY A 310 32.97 28.11 30.69
N GLY A 311 33.28 27.50 29.55
CA GLY A 311 34.63 26.92 29.32
C GLY A 311 35.70 27.99 29.18
N ILE A 312 36.91 27.73 29.71
CA ILE A 312 38.08 28.61 29.62
C ILE A 312 39.08 27.99 28.64
N THR A 313 39.42 28.73 27.58
CA THR A 313 40.49 28.36 26.65
C THR A 313 41.66 29.37 26.84
N THR A 314 42.85 28.87 27.06
CA THR A 314 44.03 29.72 27.18
C THR A 314 44.63 29.96 25.80
N VAL A 315 44.76 31.25 25.41
CA VAL A 315 45.34 31.67 24.14
C VAL A 315 46.64 32.43 24.37
N ARG A 316 47.60 32.31 23.45
CA ARG A 316 48.89 33.07 23.54
C ARG A 316 48.74 34.50 23.10
N ARG A 317 47.80 34.77 22.21
CA ARG A 317 47.49 36.12 21.72
C ARG A 317 46.02 36.27 21.46
N ASP A 318 45.55 37.49 21.52
CA ASP A 318 44.16 37.82 21.18
C ASP A 318 43.89 37.56 19.71
N GLY A 319 42.73 36.98 19.41
CA GLY A 319 42.33 36.61 18.04
C GLY A 319 42.94 35.31 17.49
N ALA A 320 43.64 34.50 18.33
CA ALA A 320 44.15 33.19 17.93
C ALA A 320 43.04 32.16 17.59
N ILE A 321 41.83 32.38 18.07
CA ILE A 321 40.61 31.61 17.76
C ILE A 321 39.66 32.55 17.03
N ARG A 322 39.21 32.15 15.86
CA ARG A 322 38.22 32.90 15.09
C ARG A 322 37.07 31.98 14.64
N GLU A 323 35.88 32.49 14.69
CA GLU A 323 34.74 31.82 14.08
C GLU A 323 34.91 31.87 12.56
N LEU A 324 34.81 30.72 11.89
CA LEU A 324 34.56 30.67 10.46
C LEU A 324 33.11 31.15 10.23
N GLY A 325 32.98 32.45 9.89
CA GLY A 325 31.69 33.00 9.52
C GLY A 325 31.06 32.14 8.40
N SER A 326 29.84 31.68 8.60
CA SER A 326 29.03 31.17 7.51
C SER A 326 28.86 32.36 6.55
N GLY A 327 29.60 32.37 5.43
CA GLY A 327 29.36 33.34 4.37
C GLY A 327 27.98 33.09 3.78
N ALA A 328 26.93 33.70 4.36
CA ALA A 328 25.58 33.79 3.84
C ALA A 328 25.36 35.23 3.36
#